data_85039158acf7ab92edaa7fb627bc231a
#
_entry.id   85039158acf7ab92edaa7fb627bc231a
#
_cell.length_a   1.000
_cell.length_b   1.000
_cell.length_c   1.000
_cell.angle_alpha   90.00
_cell.angle_beta   90.00
_cell.angle_gamma   90.00
#
_symmetry.space_group_name_H-M   'P 1'
#
loop_
_entity.id
_entity.type
_entity.pdbx_description
1 polymer ?
#
loop_
_entity_poly.entity_id
_entity_poly.type
_entity_poly.pdbx_seq_one_letter_code
_entity_poly.pdbx_strand_id
1 'polypeptide(L)'
;NLLKPIISKCPRFLTWLPLSHSYEHTVQFVQIAVAGKVFYAESIEKLIKNMNDSRPEIMTAVPRFYQNLFQKINVTFNKARGIKKILIEQTVKLGKKVLFKEKLSLVEMLINFICEKLVRNKIKKNFGGSLKTFVSGGGALDVEVGSFLNSIGLPTLQGYGLTEASPVVSCNPI
;
A
#
# COMPACT_ATOMS: atom_id res chain seq x y z
N ASN A 1 -3.43 2.16 18.19
CA ASN A 1 -4.43 1.09 18.17
C ASN A 1 -4.98 0.75 16.76
N LEU A 2 -4.85 1.63 15.77
CA LEU A 2 -5.34 1.41 14.39
C LEU A 2 -4.67 0.22 13.67
N LEU A 3 -3.40 -0.04 13.96
CA LEU A 3 -2.64 -1.11 13.31
C LEU A 3 -2.85 -2.49 13.97
N LYS A 4 -3.26 -2.55 15.24
CA LYS A 4 -3.41 -3.80 15.99
C LYS A 4 -4.25 -4.89 15.28
N PRO A 5 -5.39 -4.58 14.64
CA PRO A 5 -6.20 -5.62 14.02
C PRO A 5 -5.59 -6.23 12.75
N ILE A 6 -4.57 -5.61 12.17
CA ILE A 6 -3.99 -6.03 10.88
C ILE A 6 -2.58 -6.58 10.99
N ILE A 7 -1.85 -6.29 12.07
CA ILE A 7 -0.46 -6.71 12.23
C ILE A 7 -0.36 -8.09 12.90
N SER A 8 0.68 -8.83 12.56
CA SER A 8 1.05 -10.07 13.25
C SER A 8 1.62 -9.79 14.65
N LYS A 9 1.87 -10.82 15.46
CA LYS A 9 2.51 -10.69 16.77
C LYS A 9 3.92 -10.07 16.71
N CYS A 10 4.62 -10.25 15.57
CA CYS A 10 5.94 -9.66 15.32
C CYS A 10 5.96 -9.14 13.88
N PRO A 11 5.34 -7.96 13.63
CA PRO A 11 5.17 -7.45 12.28
C PRO A 11 6.50 -7.04 11.65
N ARG A 12 6.61 -7.21 10.34
CA ARG A 12 7.78 -6.80 9.57
C ARG A 12 7.55 -5.44 8.95
N PHE A 13 8.53 -4.57 9.15
CA PHE A 13 8.56 -3.21 8.59
C PHE A 13 9.73 -3.07 7.63
N LEU A 14 9.54 -2.31 6.57
CA LEU A 14 10.63 -1.84 5.72
C LEU A 14 10.72 -0.32 5.84
N THR A 15 11.85 0.14 6.34
CA THR A 15 12.18 1.55 6.57
C THR A 15 13.15 2.03 5.50
N TRP A 16 12.89 3.20 4.91
CA TRP A 16 13.72 3.81 3.88
C TRP A 16 13.74 5.34 3.93
N LEU A 17 12.83 5.93 4.71
CA LEU A 17 12.81 7.38 4.92
C LEU A 17 13.91 7.79 5.91
N PRO A 18 14.39 9.04 5.86
CA PRO A 18 15.41 9.53 6.78
C PRO A 18 14.92 9.46 8.24
N LEU A 19 15.70 8.81 9.10
CA LEU A 19 15.37 8.69 10.53
C LEU A 19 15.42 10.03 11.29
N SER A 20 16.09 11.02 10.71
CA SER A 20 16.10 12.40 11.23
C SER A 20 14.79 13.15 10.98
N HIS A 21 13.92 12.65 10.09
CA HIS A 21 12.62 13.23 9.84
C HIS A 21 11.62 12.77 10.90
N SER A 22 10.88 13.69 11.52
CA SER A 22 9.94 13.43 12.61
C SER A 22 8.95 12.29 12.32
N TYR A 23 8.47 12.18 11.09
CA TYR A 23 7.54 11.13 10.69
C TYR A 23 8.18 9.72 10.84
N GLU A 24 9.32 9.47 10.23
CA GLU A 24 9.97 8.16 10.31
C GLU A 24 10.50 7.88 11.72
N HIS A 25 10.97 8.91 12.42
CA HIS A 25 11.38 8.81 13.81
C HIS A 25 10.24 8.29 14.71
N THR A 26 9.03 8.84 14.56
CA THR A 26 7.85 8.34 15.29
C THR A 26 7.46 6.92 14.88
N VAL A 27 7.57 6.58 13.59
CA VAL A 27 7.33 5.22 13.12
C VAL A 27 8.29 4.22 13.79
N GLN A 28 9.53 4.58 14.04
CA GLN A 28 10.50 3.77 14.79
C GLN A 28 10.01 3.43 16.19
N PHE A 29 9.45 4.40 16.92
CA PHE A 29 8.86 4.12 18.23
C PHE A 29 7.67 3.17 18.15
N VAL A 30 6.83 3.31 17.11
CA VAL A 30 5.74 2.36 16.87
C VAL A 30 6.28 0.95 16.61
N GLN A 31 7.34 0.83 15.80
CA GLN A 31 7.99 -0.45 15.50
C GLN A 31 8.52 -1.13 16.76
N ILE A 32 9.15 -0.38 17.66
CA ILE A 32 9.62 -0.86 18.97
C ILE A 32 8.43 -1.27 19.85
N ALA A 33 7.41 -0.42 19.95
CA ALA A 33 6.24 -0.68 20.80
C ALA A 33 5.44 -1.93 20.42
N VAL A 34 5.48 -2.34 19.14
CA VAL A 34 4.82 -3.55 18.66
C VAL A 34 5.77 -4.75 18.54
N ALA A 35 7.00 -4.62 19.05
CA ALA A 35 8.07 -5.63 18.92
C ALA A 35 8.29 -6.07 17.46
N GLY A 36 8.27 -5.11 16.53
CA GLY A 36 8.38 -5.34 15.09
C GLY A 36 9.81 -5.68 14.65
N LYS A 37 9.93 -6.49 13.60
CA LYS A 37 11.19 -6.67 12.87
C LYS A 37 11.36 -5.54 11.87
N VAL A 38 12.43 -4.77 11.99
CA VAL A 38 12.72 -3.63 11.12
C VAL A 38 13.81 -4.00 10.14
N PHE A 39 13.55 -3.77 8.86
CA PHE A 39 14.50 -3.90 7.77
C PHE A 39 14.76 -2.53 7.19
N TYR A 40 16.02 -2.22 6.89
CA TYR A 40 16.41 -0.96 6.28
C TYR A 40 16.68 -1.18 4.80
N ALA A 41 16.06 -0.36 3.94
CA ALA A 41 16.28 -0.45 2.51
C ALA A 41 17.69 0.03 2.14
N GLU A 42 18.30 -0.64 1.17
CA GLU A 42 19.64 -0.31 0.68
C GLU A 42 19.65 1.02 -0.10
N SER A 43 18.63 1.21 -0.95
CA SER A 43 18.42 2.45 -1.73
C SER A 43 16.99 2.48 -2.28
N ILE A 44 16.57 3.65 -2.81
CA ILE A 44 15.25 3.83 -3.45
C ILE A 44 15.12 2.94 -4.69
N GLU A 45 16.18 2.77 -5.46
CA GLU A 45 16.20 1.94 -6.68
C GLU A 45 15.99 0.47 -6.36
N LYS A 46 16.51 0.01 -5.23
CA LYS A 46 16.41 -1.38 -4.77
C LYS A 46 15.17 -1.65 -3.92
N LEU A 47 14.33 -0.66 -3.66
CA LEU A 47 13.24 -0.73 -2.71
C LEU A 47 12.28 -1.91 -2.99
N ILE A 48 11.91 -2.14 -4.27
CA ILE A 48 11.05 -3.27 -4.66
C ILE A 48 11.75 -4.62 -4.38
N LYS A 49 13.06 -4.71 -4.64
CA LYS A 49 13.85 -5.91 -4.29
C LYS A 49 13.84 -6.13 -2.79
N ASN A 50 14.15 -5.08 -2.02
CA ASN A 50 14.13 -5.14 -0.56
C ASN A 50 12.76 -5.51 0.01
N MET A 51 11.65 -5.08 -0.63
CA MET A 51 10.30 -5.53 -0.28
C MET A 51 10.09 -7.04 -0.51
N ASN A 52 10.63 -7.58 -1.60
CA ASN A 52 10.54 -9.02 -1.86
C ASN A 52 11.35 -9.84 -0.85
N ASP A 53 12.52 -9.35 -0.46
CA ASP A 53 13.43 -10.04 0.45
C ASP A 53 12.92 -9.98 1.90
N SER A 54 12.52 -8.80 2.38
CA SER A 54 12.04 -8.57 3.75
C SER A 54 10.59 -8.96 3.97
N ARG A 55 9.76 -8.99 2.91
CA ARG A 55 8.32 -9.28 2.94
C ARG A 55 7.60 -8.46 4.02
N PRO A 56 7.65 -7.13 3.96
CA PRO A 56 7.08 -6.29 5.00
C PRO A 56 5.56 -6.41 5.04
N GLU A 57 5.01 -6.26 6.24
CA GLU A 57 3.57 -6.13 6.45
C GLU A 57 3.13 -4.68 6.36
N ILE A 58 4.00 -3.77 6.78
CA ILE A 58 3.77 -2.32 6.76
C ILE A 58 4.99 -1.62 6.18
N MET A 59 4.72 -0.62 5.36
CA MET A 59 5.75 0.28 4.84
C MET A 59 5.21 1.71 4.82
N THR A 60 5.98 2.62 5.40
CA THR A 60 5.73 4.06 5.34
C THR A 60 6.38 4.66 4.12
N ALA A 61 5.72 5.62 3.50
CA ALA A 61 6.27 6.35 2.37
C ALA A 61 5.64 7.74 2.22
N VAL A 62 6.26 8.56 1.38
CA VAL A 62 5.76 9.90 1.02
C VAL A 62 4.92 9.85 -0.26
N PRO A 63 4.02 10.84 -0.51
CA PRO A 63 3.13 10.84 -1.68
C PRO A 63 3.84 10.65 -3.02
N ARG A 64 5.03 11.22 -3.17
CA ARG A 64 5.83 11.09 -4.41
C ARG A 64 6.19 9.65 -4.74
N PHE A 65 6.43 8.81 -3.74
CA PHE A 65 6.67 7.37 -3.95
C PHE A 65 5.43 6.72 -4.58
N TYR A 66 4.24 7.00 -4.05
CA TYR A 66 2.99 6.42 -4.56
C TYR A 66 2.64 6.92 -5.95
N GLN A 67 2.90 8.19 -6.27
CA GLN A 67 2.74 8.75 -7.62
C GLN A 67 3.64 8.04 -8.62
N ASN A 68 4.92 7.83 -8.29
CA ASN A 68 5.86 7.10 -9.14
C ASN A 68 5.43 5.63 -9.31
N LEU A 69 4.95 5.01 -8.25
CA LEU A 69 4.44 3.64 -8.28
C LEU A 69 3.21 3.53 -9.19
N PHE A 70 2.25 4.44 -9.04
CA PHE A 70 1.06 4.57 -9.89
C PHE A 70 1.44 4.67 -11.38
N GLN A 71 2.37 5.55 -11.72
CA GLN A 71 2.84 5.72 -13.10
C GLN A 71 3.47 4.44 -13.65
N LYS A 72 4.38 3.80 -12.90
CA LYS A 72 5.05 2.55 -13.32
C LYS A 72 4.04 1.41 -13.53
N ILE A 73 3.06 1.27 -12.67
CA ILE A 73 2.01 0.26 -12.80
C ILE A 73 1.13 0.55 -14.02
N ASN A 74 0.71 1.79 -14.23
CA ASN A 74 -0.09 2.18 -15.39
C ASN A 74 0.64 1.93 -16.72
N VAL A 75 1.93 2.26 -16.82
CA VAL A 75 2.74 1.92 -18.00
C VAL A 75 2.72 0.42 -18.26
N THR A 76 2.81 -0.40 -17.22
CA THR A 76 2.74 -1.87 -17.35
C THR A 76 1.35 -2.34 -17.76
N PHE A 77 0.30 -1.76 -17.21
CA PHE A 77 -1.09 -2.07 -17.52
C PHE A 77 -1.45 -1.69 -18.96
N ASN A 78 -0.98 -0.55 -19.44
CA ASN A 78 -1.22 -0.10 -20.82
C ASN A 78 -0.57 -1.00 -21.89
N LYS A 79 0.45 -1.77 -21.52
CA LYS A 79 1.04 -2.78 -22.42
C LYS A 79 0.22 -4.06 -22.50
N ALA A 80 -0.76 -4.27 -21.62
CA ALA A 80 -1.60 -5.45 -21.63
C ALA A 80 -2.57 -5.45 -22.83
N ARG A 81 -2.84 -6.63 -23.41
CA ARG A 81 -3.74 -6.81 -24.56
C ARG A 81 -4.75 -7.94 -24.27
N GLY A 82 -5.83 -7.96 -25.04
CA GLY A 82 -6.84 -9.02 -24.97
C GLY A 82 -7.46 -9.17 -23.58
N ILE A 83 -7.72 -10.40 -23.18
CA ILE A 83 -8.37 -10.75 -21.90
C ILE A 83 -7.64 -10.17 -20.70
N LYS A 84 -6.30 -10.09 -20.74
CA LYS A 84 -5.50 -9.51 -19.65
C LYS A 84 -5.83 -8.05 -19.43
N LYS A 85 -6.03 -7.26 -20.49
CA LYS A 85 -6.43 -5.85 -20.41
C LYS A 85 -7.81 -5.73 -19.74
N ILE A 86 -8.78 -6.52 -20.18
CA ILE A 86 -10.14 -6.52 -19.63
C ILE A 86 -10.12 -6.85 -18.14
N LEU A 87 -9.34 -7.87 -17.71
CA LEU A 87 -9.23 -8.23 -16.30
C LEU A 87 -8.61 -7.11 -15.45
N ILE A 88 -7.61 -6.40 -15.97
CA ILE A 88 -7.00 -5.25 -15.29
C ILE A 88 -8.03 -4.12 -15.12
N GLU A 89 -8.73 -3.75 -16.18
CA GLU A 89 -9.76 -2.71 -16.16
C GLU A 89 -10.90 -3.06 -15.17
N GLN A 90 -11.37 -4.30 -15.19
CA GLN A 90 -12.37 -4.78 -14.22
C GLN A 90 -11.82 -4.77 -12.78
N THR A 91 -10.55 -5.11 -12.58
CA THR A 91 -9.91 -5.06 -11.26
C THR A 91 -9.95 -3.65 -10.68
N VAL A 92 -9.59 -2.65 -11.47
CA VAL A 92 -9.61 -1.24 -11.03
C VAL A 92 -11.05 -0.77 -10.80
N LYS A 93 -11.95 -1.03 -11.75
CA LYS A 93 -13.36 -0.62 -11.64
C LYS A 93 -14.05 -1.21 -10.40
N LEU A 94 -13.99 -2.53 -10.25
CA LEU A 94 -14.65 -3.22 -9.14
C LEU A 94 -13.97 -2.94 -7.80
N GLY A 95 -12.64 -2.78 -7.80
CA GLY A 95 -11.90 -2.39 -6.61
C GLY A 95 -12.29 -1.00 -6.11
N LYS A 96 -12.48 -0.02 -7.02
CA LYS A 96 -13.00 1.31 -6.66
C LYS A 96 -14.42 1.22 -6.10
N LYS A 97 -15.32 0.44 -6.71
CA LYS A 97 -16.68 0.22 -6.17
C LYS A 97 -16.66 -0.31 -4.73
N VAL A 98 -15.83 -1.33 -4.47
CA VAL A 98 -15.67 -1.88 -3.11
C VAL A 98 -15.13 -0.84 -2.15
N LEU A 99 -14.10 -0.06 -2.55
CA LEU A 99 -13.51 1.00 -1.74
C LEU A 99 -14.54 2.07 -1.34
N PHE A 100 -15.41 2.46 -2.27
CA PHE A 100 -16.47 3.44 -2.02
C PHE A 100 -17.77 2.84 -1.47
N LYS A 101 -17.72 1.56 -1.04
CA LYS A 101 -18.88 0.84 -0.44
C LYS A 101 -20.11 0.76 -1.35
N GLU A 102 -19.89 0.77 -2.67
CA GLU A 102 -20.98 0.53 -3.63
C GLU A 102 -21.37 -0.94 -3.65
N LYS A 103 -22.68 -1.20 -3.87
CA LYS A 103 -23.18 -2.57 -3.98
C LYS A 103 -22.71 -3.19 -5.30
N LEU A 104 -22.19 -4.41 -5.21
CA LEU A 104 -21.87 -5.24 -6.37
C LEU A 104 -23.04 -6.17 -6.68
N SER A 105 -23.35 -6.36 -7.98
CA SER A 105 -24.23 -7.43 -8.43
C SER A 105 -23.57 -8.81 -8.25
N LEU A 106 -24.35 -9.90 -8.30
CA LEU A 106 -23.83 -11.27 -8.19
C LEU A 106 -22.73 -11.56 -9.25
N VAL A 107 -22.94 -11.08 -10.48
CA VAL A 107 -21.95 -11.22 -11.56
C VAL A 107 -20.68 -10.43 -11.26
N GLU A 108 -20.82 -9.19 -10.78
CA GLU A 108 -19.67 -8.36 -10.39
C GLU A 108 -18.89 -8.98 -9.21
N MET A 109 -19.57 -9.61 -8.26
CA MET A 109 -18.92 -10.34 -7.16
C MET A 109 -18.07 -11.50 -7.68
N LEU A 110 -18.59 -12.30 -8.63
CA LEU A 110 -17.83 -13.38 -9.25
C LEU A 110 -16.61 -12.86 -10.02
N ILE A 111 -16.80 -11.81 -10.83
CA ILE A 111 -15.70 -11.18 -11.57
C ILE A 111 -14.64 -10.61 -10.60
N ASN A 112 -15.08 -9.96 -9.52
CA ASN A 112 -14.18 -9.41 -8.51
C ASN A 112 -13.36 -10.51 -7.81
N PHE A 113 -13.95 -11.68 -7.54
CA PHE A 113 -13.24 -12.84 -7.02
C PHE A 113 -12.16 -13.33 -8.00
N ILE A 114 -12.47 -13.40 -9.30
CA ILE A 114 -11.48 -13.76 -10.34
C ILE A 114 -10.35 -12.71 -10.37
N CYS A 115 -10.69 -11.41 -10.33
CA CYS A 115 -9.72 -10.32 -10.27
C CYS A 115 -8.80 -10.41 -9.03
N GLU A 116 -9.33 -10.79 -7.86
CA GLU A 116 -8.52 -11.03 -6.66
C GLU A 116 -7.50 -12.14 -6.90
N LYS A 117 -7.92 -13.27 -7.44
CA LYS A 117 -7.05 -14.43 -7.66
C LYS A 117 -5.98 -14.20 -8.73
N LEU A 118 -6.38 -13.63 -9.89
CA LEU A 118 -5.52 -13.54 -11.06
C LEU A 118 -4.71 -12.24 -11.14
N VAL A 119 -5.22 -11.14 -10.60
CA VAL A 119 -4.58 -9.81 -10.73
C VAL A 119 -4.02 -9.35 -9.39
N ARG A 120 -4.88 -9.13 -8.37
CA ARG A 120 -4.44 -8.53 -7.10
C ARG A 120 -3.42 -9.40 -6.37
N ASN A 121 -3.62 -10.72 -6.29
CA ASN A 121 -2.66 -11.62 -5.66
C ASN A 121 -1.31 -11.64 -6.39
N LYS A 122 -1.30 -11.51 -7.72
CA LYS A 122 -0.06 -11.40 -8.48
C LYS A 122 0.66 -10.09 -8.21
N ILE A 123 -0.08 -8.99 -8.12
CA ILE A 123 0.49 -7.68 -7.74
C ILE A 123 1.06 -7.77 -6.33
N LYS A 124 0.30 -8.25 -5.34
CA LYS A 124 0.77 -8.41 -3.94
C LYS A 124 2.08 -9.22 -3.87
N LYS A 125 2.20 -10.29 -4.66
CA LYS A 125 3.43 -11.09 -4.70
C LYS A 125 4.65 -10.29 -5.14
N ASN A 126 4.50 -9.35 -6.08
CA ASN A 126 5.59 -8.48 -6.53
C ASN A 126 6.06 -7.49 -5.44
N PHE A 127 5.30 -7.35 -4.35
CA PHE A 127 5.62 -6.54 -3.17
C PHE A 127 5.89 -7.42 -1.93
N GLY A 128 6.43 -8.62 -2.14
CA GLY A 128 6.79 -9.57 -1.07
C GLY A 128 5.64 -10.42 -0.54
N GLY A 129 4.40 -10.21 -1.00
CA GLY A 129 3.23 -11.05 -0.71
C GLY A 129 2.63 -10.90 0.69
N SER A 130 3.31 -10.21 1.61
CA SER A 130 2.88 -10.06 3.01
C SER A 130 2.34 -8.66 3.33
N LEU A 131 2.42 -7.72 2.37
CA LEU A 131 2.04 -6.34 2.58
C LEU A 131 0.54 -6.23 2.93
N LYS A 132 0.27 -5.69 4.11
CA LYS A 132 -1.07 -5.42 4.63
C LYS A 132 -1.48 -3.98 4.42
N THR A 133 -0.52 -3.05 4.54
CA THR A 133 -0.79 -1.65 4.25
C THR A 133 0.48 -0.85 3.95
N PHE A 134 0.33 0.10 3.05
CA PHE A 134 1.15 1.29 2.97
C PHE A 134 0.58 2.39 3.87
N VAL A 135 1.43 3.23 4.42
CA VAL A 135 1.02 4.44 5.14
C VAL A 135 1.68 5.65 4.48
N SER A 136 0.89 6.49 3.86
CA SER A 136 1.35 7.75 3.25
C SER A 136 1.36 8.85 4.28
N GLY A 137 2.50 9.51 4.44
CA GLY A 137 2.66 10.66 5.33
C GLY A 137 3.54 11.74 4.72
N GLY A 138 3.68 12.87 5.41
CA GLY A 138 4.51 13.99 4.97
C GLY A 138 3.89 14.87 3.87
N GLY A 139 2.65 14.62 3.47
CA GLY A 139 1.90 15.41 2.49
C GLY A 139 0.61 14.73 2.06
N ALA A 140 -0.25 15.46 1.35
CA ALA A 140 -1.50 14.91 0.83
C ALA A 140 -1.24 13.93 -0.31
N LEU A 141 -1.83 12.73 -0.19
CA LEU A 141 -1.85 11.77 -1.28
C LEU A 141 -3.02 12.08 -2.21
N ASP A 142 -2.75 12.13 -3.50
CA ASP A 142 -3.80 12.28 -4.50
C ASP A 142 -4.84 11.16 -4.39
N VAL A 143 -6.13 11.54 -4.44
CA VAL A 143 -7.26 10.62 -4.26
C VAL A 143 -7.30 9.56 -5.37
N GLU A 144 -6.95 9.94 -6.61
CA GLU A 144 -6.91 9.00 -7.72
C GLU A 144 -5.81 7.95 -7.51
N VAL A 145 -4.62 8.40 -7.11
CA VAL A 145 -3.49 7.51 -6.79
C VAL A 145 -3.84 6.56 -5.65
N GLY A 146 -4.38 7.09 -4.55
CA GLY A 146 -4.76 6.29 -3.39
C GLY A 146 -5.86 5.26 -3.73
N SER A 147 -6.92 5.69 -4.40
CA SER A 147 -8.02 4.81 -4.80
C SER A 147 -7.61 3.74 -5.81
N PHE A 148 -6.71 4.08 -6.74
CA PHE A 148 -6.14 3.13 -7.68
C PHE A 148 -5.34 2.05 -6.96
N LEU A 149 -4.39 2.42 -6.09
CA LEU A 149 -3.56 1.47 -5.36
C LEU A 149 -4.41 0.52 -4.51
N ASN A 150 -5.39 1.06 -3.78
CA ASN A 150 -6.34 0.26 -3.02
C ASN A 150 -7.11 -0.71 -3.93
N SER A 151 -7.58 -0.25 -5.08
CA SER A 151 -8.38 -1.06 -6.02
C SER A 151 -7.63 -2.26 -6.58
N ILE A 152 -6.32 -2.14 -6.75
CA ILE A 152 -5.46 -3.21 -7.29
C ILE A 152 -4.85 -4.12 -6.22
N GLY A 153 -5.25 -3.96 -4.96
CA GLY A 153 -4.83 -4.81 -3.85
C GLY A 153 -3.54 -4.37 -3.15
N LEU A 154 -3.18 -3.10 -3.25
CA LEU A 154 -2.13 -2.44 -2.48
C LEU A 154 -2.76 -1.46 -1.48
N PRO A 155 -3.23 -1.92 -0.31
CA PRO A 155 -3.91 -1.07 0.64
C PRO A 155 -3.02 0.10 1.04
N THR A 156 -3.55 1.31 0.90
CA THR A 156 -2.81 2.55 1.15
C THR A 156 -3.65 3.45 2.03
N LEU A 157 -3.11 3.78 3.20
CA LEU A 157 -3.72 4.69 4.17
C LEU A 157 -3.07 6.07 4.06
N GLN A 158 -3.87 7.11 4.29
CA GLN A 158 -3.39 8.48 4.41
C GLN A 158 -3.22 8.83 5.89
N GLY A 159 -1.99 9.16 6.29
CA GLY A 159 -1.69 9.79 7.55
C GLY A 159 -1.68 11.32 7.41
N TYR A 160 -2.24 12.00 8.38
CA TYR A 160 -2.17 13.45 8.54
C TYR A 160 -1.37 13.80 9.78
N GLY A 161 -0.52 14.78 9.64
CA GLY A 161 0.26 15.33 10.75
C GLY A 161 1.26 16.38 10.32
N LEU A 162 1.89 17.00 11.27
CA LEU A 162 2.95 18.01 11.11
C LEU A 162 3.97 17.84 12.24
N THR A 163 5.19 18.27 12.02
CA THR A 163 6.30 18.09 12.96
C THR A 163 5.96 18.64 14.35
N GLU A 164 5.28 19.77 14.40
CA GLU A 164 4.88 20.47 15.63
C GLU A 164 3.79 19.72 16.41
N ALA A 165 3.10 18.76 15.78
CA ALA A 165 2.03 17.97 16.40
C ALA A 165 2.43 16.50 16.63
N SER A 166 3.71 16.21 16.89
CA SER A 166 4.27 14.92 17.34
C SER A 166 4.09 13.73 16.40
N PRO A 167 4.49 13.73 15.21
CA PRO A 167 4.10 14.32 13.94
C PRO A 167 2.86 13.67 13.32
N VAL A 168 2.22 12.68 13.96
CA VAL A 168 1.04 11.97 13.45
C VAL A 168 -0.19 12.30 14.30
N VAL A 169 -1.11 13.06 13.71
CA VAL A 169 -2.37 13.45 14.35
C VAL A 169 -3.47 12.42 14.10
N SER A 170 -3.58 11.95 12.84
CA SER A 170 -4.62 11.00 12.45
C SER A 170 -4.18 10.14 11.27
N CYS A 171 -4.89 9.02 11.07
CA CYS A 171 -4.74 8.15 9.92
C CYS A 171 -6.10 7.57 9.57
N ASN A 172 -6.36 7.38 8.28
CA ASN A 172 -7.59 6.73 7.84
C ASN A 172 -7.73 5.33 8.46
N PRO A 173 -8.96 4.89 8.78
CA PRO A 173 -9.21 3.49 9.07
C PRO A 173 -9.01 2.63 7.80
N ILE A 174 -8.83 1.33 8.01
CA ILE A 174 -8.72 0.31 6.94
C ILE A 174 -10.12 -0.09 6.50
#